data_128778b684f32a8459d78bce92824534
#
_entry.id   128778b684f32a8459d78bce92824534
#
_cell.length_a   1.000
_cell.length_b   1.000
_cell.length_c   1.000
_cell.angle_alpha   90.00
_cell.angle_beta   90.00
_cell.angle_gamma   90.00
#
_symmetry.space_group_name_H-M   'P 1'
#
loop_
_entity.id
_entity.type
_entity.pdbx_description
1 polymer ?
#
loop_
_entity_poly.entity_id
_entity_poly.type
_entity_poly.pdbx_seq_one_letter_code
_entity_poly.pdbx_strand_id
1 'polypeptide(L)'
;MRVVEVNLNLRVERGFTNTDYTIDREVAEKLCGIIPEPDVIVMVEYMECENKDFLYCFMENGYKLFTVIDDKHRRGIMIAVKDGIETIKVSEKTNPHMLHLNLKIEETNLELIGMRILVGGRCDEREFEVRKKQFLDVYSYIKKLDRSKMIITGDFNNARILDNYRGKVQRGYNYQWIIKQFAGLSLNLVPIEGYSHKGYLKEDHIVVSKNLDVGSVKYDYDIFDDRSEIGYPDHVPIIADIEHI
;
A
#
# COMPACT_ATOMS: atom_id res chain seq x y z
N MET A 1 1.70 -1.94 17.52
CA MET A 1 2.19 -1.11 16.38
C MET A 1 1.02 -0.73 15.49
N ARG A 2 0.91 0.56 15.14
CA ARG A 2 -0.11 1.03 14.20
C ARG A 2 0.47 1.23 12.81
N VAL A 3 -0.13 0.57 11.83
CA VAL A 3 0.20 0.67 10.40
C VAL A 3 -0.94 1.36 9.68
N VAL A 4 -0.61 2.37 8.88
CA VAL A 4 -1.54 3.03 7.97
C VAL A 4 -1.09 2.76 6.54
N GLU A 5 -2.03 2.48 5.66
CA GLU A 5 -1.79 2.41 4.22
C GLU A 5 -2.72 3.38 3.50
N VAL A 6 -2.19 4.06 2.50
CA VAL A 6 -2.94 5.02 1.68
C VAL A 6 -2.43 5.08 0.24
N ASN A 7 -3.36 5.17 -0.70
CA ASN A 7 -3.06 5.49 -2.10
C ASN A 7 -3.15 7.02 -2.30
N LEU A 8 -2.05 7.64 -2.72
CA LEU A 8 -1.94 9.11 -2.89
C LEU A 8 -2.55 9.62 -4.20
N ASN A 9 -3.09 8.75 -5.03
CA ASN A 9 -3.70 9.14 -6.32
C ASN A 9 -2.78 10.01 -7.20
N LEU A 10 -1.48 9.74 -7.19
CA LEU A 10 -0.54 10.40 -8.08
C LEU A 10 -0.36 9.58 -9.35
N ARG A 11 -0.96 10.07 -10.43
CA ARG A 11 -0.94 9.44 -11.75
C ARG A 11 -0.41 10.40 -12.80
N VAL A 12 0.38 9.89 -13.72
CA VAL A 12 0.82 10.68 -14.88
C VAL A 12 -0.29 10.69 -15.90
N GLU A 13 -0.86 11.86 -16.15
CA GLU A 13 -1.77 12.07 -17.26
C GLU A 13 -0.99 12.37 -18.55
N ARG A 14 -1.60 12.05 -19.69
CA ARG A 14 -0.97 12.28 -20.98
C ARG A 14 -0.72 13.79 -21.20
N GLY A 15 0.52 14.16 -21.42
CA GLY A 15 0.94 15.54 -21.65
C GLY A 15 1.41 16.30 -20.41
N PHE A 16 1.36 15.69 -19.23
CA PHE A 16 1.88 16.27 -17.99
C PHE A 16 3.26 15.70 -17.63
N THR A 17 4.02 16.48 -16.89
CA THR A 17 5.31 16.10 -16.30
C THR A 17 5.18 16.02 -14.79
N ASN A 18 6.18 15.47 -14.09
CA ASN A 18 6.16 15.40 -12.63
C ASN A 18 6.12 16.77 -11.94
N THR A 19 6.58 17.83 -12.62
CA THR A 19 6.54 19.20 -12.09
C THR A 19 5.17 19.85 -12.17
N ASP A 20 4.23 19.23 -12.89
CA ASP A 20 2.85 19.71 -13.00
C ASP A 20 1.96 19.23 -11.86
N TYR A 21 2.49 18.40 -10.96
CA TYR A 21 1.78 17.84 -9.83
C TYR A 21 2.35 18.33 -8.51
N THR A 22 1.48 18.44 -7.52
CA THR A 22 1.82 18.73 -6.13
C THR A 22 1.14 17.74 -5.22
N ILE A 23 1.70 17.51 -4.05
CA ILE A 23 1.03 16.88 -2.92
C ILE A 23 0.96 17.92 -1.81
N ASP A 24 -0.24 18.26 -1.38
CA ASP A 24 -0.42 19.25 -0.36
C ASP A 24 0.06 18.77 1.01
N ARG A 25 0.55 19.71 1.80
CA ARG A 25 0.92 19.48 3.20
C ARG A 25 -0.27 18.94 4.01
N GLU A 26 -1.50 19.34 3.71
CA GLU A 26 -2.73 18.87 4.34
C GLU A 26 -2.82 17.34 4.38
N VAL A 27 -2.39 16.65 3.31
CA VAL A 27 -2.42 15.18 3.24
C VAL A 27 -1.51 14.58 4.31
N ALA A 28 -0.29 15.11 4.47
CA ALA A 28 0.64 14.67 5.51
C ALA A 28 0.12 15.01 6.91
N GLU A 29 -0.45 16.21 7.11
CA GLU A 29 -1.02 16.63 8.39
C GLU A 29 -2.16 15.71 8.84
N LYS A 30 -3.05 15.32 7.93
CA LYS A 30 -4.12 14.37 8.21
C LYS A 30 -3.58 12.98 8.57
N LEU A 31 -2.55 12.51 7.88
CA LEU A 31 -1.93 11.21 8.17
C LEU A 31 -1.19 11.20 9.50
N CYS A 32 -0.40 12.24 9.79
CA CYS A 32 0.29 12.39 11.07
C CYS A 32 -0.67 12.65 12.24
N GLY A 33 -1.84 13.26 11.96
CA GLY A 33 -2.87 13.57 12.95
C GLY A 33 -3.75 12.40 13.36
N ILE A 34 -3.58 11.20 12.81
CA ILE A 34 -4.33 9.99 13.20
C ILE A 34 -4.04 9.65 14.66
N ILE A 35 -5.10 9.37 15.43
CA ILE A 35 -5.00 9.07 16.87
C ILE A 35 -5.45 7.62 17.15
N PRO A 36 -4.65 6.81 17.87
CA PRO A 36 -3.23 7.01 18.22
C PRO A 36 -2.34 7.19 16.99
N GLU A 37 -1.21 7.88 17.18
CA GLU A 37 -0.27 8.20 16.12
C GLU A 37 0.27 6.93 15.41
N PRO A 38 0.37 6.91 14.07
CA PRO A 38 0.92 5.77 13.35
C PRO A 38 2.41 5.55 13.62
N ASP A 39 2.82 4.30 13.78
CA ASP A 39 4.22 3.91 13.80
C ASP A 39 4.80 3.84 12.38
N VAL A 40 3.95 3.45 11.42
CA VAL A 40 4.31 3.28 10.02
C VAL A 40 3.18 3.77 9.12
N ILE A 41 3.52 4.52 8.07
CA ILE A 41 2.59 4.94 7.02
C ILE A 41 3.14 4.51 5.67
N VAL A 42 2.43 3.62 4.99
CA VAL A 42 2.75 3.14 3.64
C VAL A 42 1.93 3.92 2.63
N MET A 43 2.60 4.65 1.77
CA MET A 43 1.99 5.51 0.76
C MET A 43 2.29 4.95 -0.63
N VAL A 44 1.28 4.40 -1.28
CA VAL A 44 1.37 3.93 -2.66
C VAL A 44 0.95 5.04 -3.63
N GLU A 45 1.23 4.86 -4.91
CA GLU A 45 1.09 5.93 -5.93
C GLU A 45 1.86 7.21 -5.59
N TYR A 46 2.88 7.12 -4.76
CA TYR A 46 3.78 8.25 -4.54
C TYR A 46 4.49 8.62 -5.84
N MET A 47 4.66 9.91 -6.07
CA MET A 47 5.45 10.43 -7.18
C MET A 47 6.37 11.54 -6.70
N GLU A 48 7.61 11.53 -7.17
CA GLU A 48 8.54 12.60 -6.91
C GLU A 48 8.17 13.84 -7.74
N CYS A 49 7.54 14.80 -7.08
CA CYS A 49 7.01 16.05 -7.66
C CYS A 49 7.33 17.22 -6.73
N GLU A 50 6.70 18.39 -6.92
CA GLU A 50 6.81 19.49 -5.97
C GLU A 50 6.04 19.15 -4.68
N ASN A 51 6.77 18.73 -3.66
CA ASN A 51 6.19 18.14 -2.44
C ASN A 51 6.99 18.43 -1.17
N LYS A 52 7.77 19.52 -1.16
CA LYS A 52 8.66 19.84 -0.02
C LYS A 52 7.91 19.95 1.30
N ASP A 53 6.81 20.68 1.32
CA ASP A 53 6.03 20.92 2.54
C ASP A 53 5.37 19.63 3.04
N PHE A 54 4.94 18.76 2.12
CA PHE A 54 4.45 17.43 2.42
C PHE A 54 5.54 16.57 3.11
N LEU A 55 6.75 16.53 2.56
CA LEU A 55 7.87 15.78 3.14
C LEU A 55 8.31 16.37 4.48
N TYR A 56 8.40 17.70 4.59
CA TYR A 56 8.76 18.38 5.85
C TYR A 56 7.77 18.08 6.96
N CYS A 57 6.47 17.97 6.65
CA CYS A 57 5.46 17.64 7.64
C CYS A 57 5.76 16.30 8.33
N PHE A 58 6.12 15.26 7.57
CA PHE A 58 6.52 13.97 8.17
C PHE A 58 7.77 14.10 9.02
N MET A 59 8.81 14.81 8.54
CA MET A 59 10.05 14.99 9.30
C MET A 59 9.83 15.78 10.59
N GLU A 60 9.03 16.84 10.55
CA GLU A 60 8.65 17.64 11.73
C GLU A 60 7.85 16.81 12.76
N ASN A 61 7.10 15.82 12.31
CA ASN A 61 6.37 14.88 13.15
C ASN A 61 7.20 13.63 13.51
N GLY A 62 8.52 13.64 13.32
CA GLY A 62 9.42 12.58 13.75
C GLY A 62 9.31 11.29 12.93
N TYR A 63 9.20 11.40 11.61
CA TYR A 63 9.24 10.25 10.71
C TYR A 63 10.48 10.27 9.83
N LYS A 64 11.08 9.10 9.61
CA LYS A 64 12.06 8.83 8.56
C LYS A 64 11.34 8.35 7.31
N LEU A 65 11.77 8.84 6.15
CA LEU A 65 11.14 8.54 4.86
C LEU A 65 12.02 7.60 4.03
N PHE A 66 11.40 6.55 3.51
CA PHE A 66 12.01 5.58 2.61
C PHE A 66 11.22 5.53 1.32
N THR A 67 11.90 5.53 0.16
CA THR A 67 11.22 5.54 -1.15
C THR A 67 11.80 4.48 -2.07
N VAL A 68 10.93 4.00 -2.97
CA VAL A 68 11.30 3.34 -4.22
C VAL A 68 10.63 4.10 -5.35
N ILE A 69 11.39 4.51 -6.36
CA ILE A 69 10.92 5.35 -7.46
C ILE A 69 11.37 4.72 -8.77
N ASP A 70 10.47 4.59 -9.76
CA ASP A 70 10.87 4.21 -11.10
C ASP A 70 11.53 5.39 -11.84
N ASP A 71 12.60 5.11 -12.58
CA ASP A 71 13.40 6.16 -13.25
C ASP A 71 12.63 6.89 -14.35
N LYS A 72 11.67 6.21 -14.97
CA LYS A 72 10.97 6.73 -16.14
C LYS A 72 9.85 7.70 -15.79
N HIS A 73 9.06 7.35 -14.77
CA HIS A 73 7.85 8.10 -14.41
C HIS A 73 7.95 8.76 -13.05
N ARG A 74 9.08 8.57 -12.35
CA ARG A 74 9.34 9.09 -11.01
C ARG A 74 8.25 8.70 -10.00
N ARG A 75 7.63 7.52 -10.19
CA ARG A 75 6.55 6.99 -9.37
C ARG A 75 6.99 5.77 -8.59
N GLY A 76 6.34 5.55 -7.47
CA GLY A 76 6.64 4.39 -6.65
C GLY A 76 5.86 4.32 -5.35
N ILE A 77 6.58 4.02 -4.30
CA ILE A 77 6.07 3.89 -2.93
C ILE A 77 6.95 4.73 -2.02
N MET A 78 6.33 5.38 -1.06
CA MET A 78 7.00 5.96 0.09
C MET A 78 6.50 5.30 1.37
N ILE A 79 7.41 5.03 2.30
CA ILE A 79 7.08 4.55 3.65
C ILE A 79 7.68 5.53 4.65
N ALA A 80 6.83 6.08 5.51
CA ALA A 80 7.23 6.86 6.66
C ALA A 80 7.27 5.94 7.89
N VAL A 81 8.37 5.95 8.62
CA VAL A 81 8.56 5.16 9.84
C VAL A 81 8.88 6.09 10.98
N LYS A 82 8.18 5.94 12.11
CA LYS A 82 8.34 6.78 13.30
C LYS A 82 9.77 6.69 13.84
N ASP A 83 10.31 7.81 14.29
CA ASP A 83 11.61 7.88 14.96
C ASP A 83 11.62 6.97 16.19
N GLY A 84 12.77 6.34 16.42
CA GLY A 84 12.92 5.33 17.48
C GLY A 84 12.76 3.89 16.98
N ILE A 85 12.16 3.67 15.80
CA ILE A 85 12.14 2.36 15.14
C ILE A 85 13.39 2.24 14.26
N GLU A 86 14.30 1.35 14.64
CA GLU A 86 15.48 1.04 13.81
C GLU A 86 15.01 0.40 12.50
N THR A 87 15.46 0.95 11.37
CA THR A 87 14.93 0.57 10.06
C THR A 87 16.04 0.37 9.06
N ILE A 88 16.02 -0.77 8.39
CA ILE A 88 16.94 -1.11 7.29
C ILE A 88 16.14 -1.29 6.01
N LYS A 89 16.49 -0.56 4.96
CA LYS A 89 15.96 -0.79 3.61
C LYS A 89 16.61 -2.05 3.05
N VAL A 90 15.83 -3.11 2.87
CA VAL A 90 16.33 -4.43 2.45
C VAL A 90 16.35 -4.55 0.94
N SER A 91 15.25 -4.16 0.28
CA SER A 91 15.09 -4.30 -1.16
C SER A 91 14.10 -3.30 -1.72
N GLU A 92 14.29 -2.98 -2.98
CA GLU A 92 13.36 -2.15 -3.75
C GLU A 92 13.17 -2.76 -5.14
N LYS A 93 11.98 -2.61 -5.71
CA LYS A 93 11.65 -3.04 -7.05
C LYS A 93 10.70 -2.03 -7.69
N THR A 94 11.00 -1.61 -8.90
CA THR A 94 10.27 -0.56 -9.61
C THR A 94 9.17 -1.09 -10.54
N ASN A 95 9.13 -2.39 -10.79
CA ASN A 95 8.07 -3.03 -11.59
C ASN A 95 7.83 -4.50 -11.16
N PRO A 96 6.73 -4.83 -10.46
CA PRO A 96 5.80 -3.90 -9.83
C PRO A 96 6.47 -3.09 -8.71
N HIS A 97 5.83 -1.99 -8.29
CA HIS A 97 6.40 -1.20 -7.20
C HIS A 97 6.39 -2.00 -5.90
N MET A 98 7.54 -2.12 -5.29
CA MET A 98 7.71 -2.82 -4.01
C MET A 98 8.86 -2.19 -3.22
N LEU A 99 8.60 -1.83 -1.96
CA LEU A 99 9.60 -1.38 -1.01
C LEU A 99 9.59 -2.31 0.21
N HIS A 100 10.72 -2.93 0.49
CA HIS A 100 10.90 -3.85 1.61
C HIS A 100 11.80 -3.23 2.66
N LEU A 101 11.29 -3.08 3.87
CA LEU A 101 12.00 -2.61 5.06
C LEU A 101 12.05 -3.73 6.10
N ASN A 102 13.16 -3.83 6.82
CA ASN A 102 13.25 -4.57 8.06
C ASN A 102 13.16 -3.56 9.21
N LEU A 103 12.19 -3.73 10.09
CA LEU A 103 11.95 -2.88 11.25
C LEU A 103 12.37 -3.64 12.49
N LYS A 104 13.19 -3.02 13.33
CA LYS A 104 13.50 -3.57 14.65
C LYS A 104 12.64 -2.90 15.71
N ILE A 105 11.72 -3.67 16.26
CA ILE A 105 10.80 -3.25 17.32
C ILE A 105 11.17 -4.04 18.56
N GLU A 106 11.74 -3.34 19.56
CA GLU A 106 12.36 -3.98 20.73
C GLU A 106 13.43 -4.98 20.29
N GLU A 107 13.29 -6.26 20.61
CA GLU A 107 14.22 -7.33 20.22
C GLU A 107 13.73 -8.12 18.98
N THR A 108 12.68 -7.66 18.33
CA THR A 108 12.04 -8.36 17.19
C THR A 108 12.33 -7.68 15.87
N ASN A 109 12.72 -8.48 14.89
CA ASN A 109 12.77 -8.05 13.49
C ASN A 109 11.43 -8.33 12.81
N LEU A 110 10.86 -7.31 12.19
CA LEU A 110 9.63 -7.35 11.44
C LEU A 110 9.88 -7.01 9.97
N GLU A 111 9.49 -7.88 9.07
CA GLU A 111 9.55 -7.62 7.62
C GLU A 111 8.30 -6.83 7.20
N LEU A 112 8.50 -5.60 6.71
CA LEU A 112 7.45 -4.74 6.17
C LEU A 112 7.61 -4.59 4.67
N ILE A 113 6.57 -4.95 3.91
CA ILE A 113 6.55 -4.79 2.45
C ILE A 113 5.40 -3.88 2.06
N GLY A 114 5.72 -2.69 1.54
CA GLY A 114 4.78 -1.88 0.78
C GLY A 114 4.80 -2.34 -0.68
N MET A 115 3.63 -2.55 -1.29
CA MET A 115 3.54 -2.99 -2.69
C MET A 115 2.39 -2.34 -3.44
N ARG A 116 2.59 -2.17 -4.74
CA ARG A 116 1.55 -1.73 -5.68
C ARG A 116 1.64 -2.52 -6.98
N ILE A 117 0.54 -3.14 -7.37
CA ILE A 117 0.38 -3.74 -8.68
C ILE A 117 0.01 -2.64 -9.68
N LEU A 118 0.80 -2.49 -10.73
CA LEU A 118 0.62 -1.42 -11.72
C LEU A 118 -0.54 -1.73 -12.66
N VAL A 119 -1.38 -0.74 -12.86
CA VAL A 119 -2.51 -0.79 -13.80
C VAL A 119 -2.06 -0.26 -15.15
N GLY A 120 -2.31 -1.04 -16.21
CA GLY A 120 -2.24 -0.54 -17.59
C GLY A 120 -3.54 0.18 -17.97
N GLY A 121 -3.56 0.78 -19.13
CA GLY A 121 -4.72 1.55 -19.62
C GLY A 121 -5.94 0.72 -20.07
N ARG A 122 -6.02 -0.58 -19.74
CA ARG A 122 -7.10 -1.47 -20.18
C ARG A 122 -7.80 -2.13 -19.00
N CYS A 123 -9.11 -2.29 -19.09
CA CYS A 123 -9.92 -3.00 -18.07
C CYS A 123 -10.44 -4.33 -18.63
N ASP A 124 -9.61 -5.07 -19.38
CA ASP A 124 -9.95 -6.37 -19.96
C ASP A 124 -9.24 -7.54 -19.25
N GLU A 125 -9.52 -8.77 -19.66
CA GLU A 125 -8.90 -9.96 -19.06
C GLU A 125 -7.38 -9.99 -19.24
N ARG A 126 -6.86 -9.45 -20.34
CA ARG A 126 -5.41 -9.41 -20.61
C ARG A 126 -4.70 -8.52 -19.58
N GLU A 127 -5.32 -7.42 -19.23
CA GLU A 127 -4.80 -6.53 -18.17
C GLU A 127 -4.73 -7.25 -16.83
N PHE A 128 -5.77 -8.02 -16.45
CA PHE A 128 -5.75 -8.77 -15.20
C PHE A 128 -4.73 -9.92 -15.21
N GLU A 129 -4.43 -10.54 -16.34
CA GLU A 129 -3.32 -11.51 -16.43
C GLU A 129 -1.94 -10.82 -16.25
N VAL A 130 -1.77 -9.59 -16.77
CA VAL A 130 -0.56 -8.80 -16.52
C VAL A 130 -0.41 -8.48 -15.04
N ARG A 131 -1.48 -8.01 -14.36
CA ARG A 131 -1.48 -7.74 -12.93
C ARG A 131 -1.17 -9.00 -12.11
N LYS A 132 -1.78 -10.12 -12.46
CA LYS A 132 -1.51 -11.42 -11.84
C LYS A 132 -0.04 -11.83 -11.95
N LYS A 133 0.57 -11.62 -13.12
CA LYS A 133 2.01 -11.86 -13.32
C LYS A 133 2.85 -10.97 -12.42
N GLN A 134 2.54 -9.68 -12.32
CA GLN A 134 3.22 -8.76 -11.40
C GLN A 134 3.09 -9.23 -9.93
N PHE A 135 1.89 -9.64 -9.51
CA PHE A 135 1.68 -10.21 -8.18
C PHE A 135 2.55 -11.44 -7.94
N LEU A 136 2.62 -12.38 -8.91
CA LEU A 136 3.44 -13.57 -8.81
C LEU A 136 4.94 -13.28 -8.73
N ASP A 137 5.39 -12.17 -9.31
CA ASP A 137 6.78 -11.69 -9.16
C ASP A 137 7.07 -11.30 -7.70
N VAL A 138 6.18 -10.52 -7.06
CA VAL A 138 6.30 -10.16 -5.63
C VAL A 138 6.12 -11.40 -4.75
N TYR A 139 5.14 -12.24 -5.04
CA TYR A 139 4.92 -13.51 -4.33
C TYR A 139 6.16 -14.40 -4.34
N SER A 140 6.84 -14.50 -5.48
CA SER A 140 8.08 -15.29 -5.61
C SER A 140 9.24 -14.71 -4.81
N TYR A 141 9.26 -13.40 -4.62
CA TYR A 141 10.19 -12.72 -3.72
C TYR A 141 9.87 -13.04 -2.27
N ILE A 142 8.63 -12.83 -1.82
CA ILE A 142 8.17 -13.10 -0.46
C ILE A 142 8.41 -14.55 -0.05
N LYS A 143 8.24 -15.49 -0.98
CA LYS A 143 8.47 -16.93 -0.75
C LYS A 143 9.89 -17.25 -0.26
N LYS A 144 10.87 -16.41 -0.56
CA LYS A 144 12.28 -16.60 -0.19
C LYS A 144 12.64 -15.99 1.16
N LEU A 145 11.76 -15.18 1.75
CA LEU A 145 12.00 -14.48 3.01
C LEU A 145 11.58 -15.32 4.22
N ASP A 146 12.07 -14.93 5.39
CA ASP A 146 11.46 -15.34 6.64
C ASP A 146 10.09 -14.66 6.78
N ARG A 147 9.07 -15.46 6.97
CA ARG A 147 7.68 -15.00 7.05
C ARG A 147 7.11 -15.16 8.47
N SER A 148 7.97 -15.39 9.45
CA SER A 148 7.54 -15.58 10.84
C SER A 148 6.91 -14.30 11.41
N LYS A 149 7.45 -13.12 11.06
CA LYS A 149 6.93 -11.80 11.42
C LYS A 149 6.99 -10.88 10.21
N MET A 150 5.88 -10.81 9.47
CA MET A 150 5.80 -10.07 8.22
C MET A 150 4.47 -9.34 8.10
N ILE A 151 4.53 -8.10 7.60
CA ILE A 151 3.39 -7.31 7.19
C ILE A 151 3.59 -6.92 5.72
N ILE A 152 2.55 -7.11 4.91
CA ILE A 152 2.51 -6.67 3.52
C ILE A 152 1.26 -5.82 3.36
N THR A 153 1.39 -4.61 2.83
CA THR A 153 0.23 -3.75 2.60
C THR A 153 0.40 -2.93 1.34
N GLY A 154 -0.72 -2.46 0.77
CA GLY A 154 -0.74 -1.64 -0.42
C GLY A 154 -1.90 -1.93 -1.35
N ASP A 155 -1.83 -1.33 -2.54
CA ASP A 155 -2.81 -1.45 -3.60
C ASP A 155 -2.50 -2.65 -4.51
N PHE A 156 -3.34 -3.68 -4.43
CA PHE A 156 -3.18 -4.91 -5.21
C PHE A 156 -3.87 -4.84 -6.56
N ASN A 157 -4.70 -3.82 -6.80
CA ASN A 157 -5.40 -3.60 -8.08
C ASN A 157 -6.10 -4.87 -8.62
N ASN A 158 -6.70 -5.65 -7.74
CA ASN A 158 -7.38 -6.89 -8.10
C ASN A 158 -8.79 -6.65 -8.66
N ALA A 159 -9.31 -7.65 -9.36
CA ALA A 159 -10.71 -7.64 -9.79
C ALA A 159 -11.66 -7.69 -8.58
N ARG A 160 -12.88 -7.21 -8.77
CA ARG A 160 -13.96 -7.28 -7.77
C ARG A 160 -14.11 -8.67 -7.18
N ILE A 161 -14.61 -8.74 -5.96
CA ILE A 161 -14.87 -10.01 -5.25
C ILE A 161 -15.82 -10.90 -6.06
N LEU A 162 -16.84 -10.30 -6.66
CA LEU A 162 -17.83 -10.96 -7.51
C LEU A 162 -17.82 -10.27 -8.87
N ASP A 163 -16.92 -10.68 -9.75
CA ASP A 163 -16.88 -10.17 -11.13
C ASP A 163 -17.92 -10.91 -12.01
N ASN A 164 -19.12 -11.12 -11.43
CA ASN A 164 -20.28 -11.74 -12.10
C ASN A 164 -21.22 -10.70 -12.68
N TYR A 165 -20.73 -9.50 -12.97
CA TYR A 165 -21.55 -8.49 -13.57
C TYR A 165 -22.00 -8.93 -14.97
N ARG A 166 -23.29 -9.21 -15.15
CA ARG A 166 -23.94 -9.62 -16.40
C ARG A 166 -23.46 -10.95 -17.00
N GLY A 167 -23.20 -11.97 -16.19
CA GLY A 167 -22.86 -13.30 -16.67
C GLY A 167 -21.46 -13.43 -17.27
N LYS A 168 -20.55 -12.49 -17.01
CA LYS A 168 -19.15 -12.60 -17.36
C LYS A 168 -18.41 -13.47 -16.38
N VAL A 169 -17.47 -14.27 -16.88
CA VAL A 169 -16.61 -15.14 -16.09
C VAL A 169 -15.82 -14.34 -15.07
N GLN A 170 -15.77 -14.81 -13.85
CA GLN A 170 -14.94 -14.23 -12.79
C GLN A 170 -13.47 -14.18 -13.24
N ARG A 171 -12.86 -13.03 -13.15
CA ARG A 171 -11.45 -12.84 -13.55
C ARG A 171 -10.53 -13.61 -12.63
N GLY A 172 -9.47 -14.20 -13.21
CA GLY A 172 -8.54 -15.07 -12.51
C GLY A 172 -7.72 -14.37 -11.41
N TYR A 173 -7.48 -13.05 -11.55
CA TYR A 173 -6.81 -12.23 -10.55
C TYR A 173 -7.85 -11.47 -9.73
N ASN A 174 -8.30 -12.05 -8.63
CA ASN A 174 -9.34 -11.52 -7.77
C ASN A 174 -9.01 -11.77 -6.28
N TYR A 175 -9.79 -11.14 -5.40
CA TYR A 175 -9.63 -11.23 -3.96
C TYR A 175 -9.53 -12.67 -3.43
N GLN A 176 -10.39 -13.58 -3.87
CA GLN A 176 -10.40 -14.98 -3.42
C GLN A 176 -9.13 -15.74 -3.85
N TRP A 177 -8.63 -15.44 -5.04
CA TRP A 177 -7.39 -16.04 -5.52
C TRP A 177 -6.19 -15.54 -4.69
N ILE A 178 -6.13 -14.24 -4.36
CA ILE A 178 -5.06 -13.63 -3.55
C ILE A 178 -5.03 -14.25 -2.16
N ILE A 179 -6.20 -14.40 -1.50
CA ILE A 179 -6.30 -15.09 -0.20
C ILE A 179 -5.64 -16.46 -0.26
N LYS A 180 -5.96 -17.26 -1.28
CA LYS A 180 -5.39 -18.61 -1.45
C LYS A 180 -3.87 -18.58 -1.63
N GLN A 181 -3.34 -17.59 -2.36
CA GLN A 181 -1.89 -17.48 -2.53
C GLN A 181 -1.20 -17.20 -1.18
N PHE A 182 -1.64 -16.22 -0.43
CA PHE A 182 -1.04 -15.88 0.86
C PHE A 182 -1.22 -17.00 1.90
N ALA A 183 -2.36 -17.65 1.93
CA ALA A 183 -2.58 -18.83 2.79
C ALA A 183 -1.55 -19.95 2.51
N GLY A 184 -1.16 -20.13 1.25
CA GLY A 184 -0.10 -21.07 0.84
C GLY A 184 1.30 -20.70 1.36
N LEU A 185 1.51 -19.46 1.80
CA LEU A 185 2.74 -18.99 2.43
C LEU A 185 2.64 -18.89 3.97
N SER A 186 1.56 -19.38 4.57
CA SER A 186 1.24 -19.21 5.99
C SER A 186 1.06 -17.73 6.38
N LEU A 187 0.64 -16.91 5.46
CA LEU A 187 0.24 -15.52 5.66
C LEU A 187 -1.28 -15.40 5.62
N ASN A 188 -1.82 -14.42 6.31
CA ASN A 188 -3.24 -14.16 6.42
C ASN A 188 -3.57 -12.79 5.80
N LEU A 189 -4.33 -12.77 4.72
CA LEU A 189 -4.94 -11.55 4.23
C LEU A 189 -6.08 -11.20 5.17
N VAL A 190 -5.96 -10.09 5.88
CA VAL A 190 -6.89 -9.67 6.93
C VAL A 190 -8.19 -9.21 6.29
N PRO A 191 -9.34 -9.79 6.66
CA PRO A 191 -10.62 -9.32 6.20
C PRO A 191 -10.92 -7.92 6.74
N ILE A 192 -11.27 -6.97 5.87
CA ILE A 192 -11.68 -5.62 6.24
C ILE A 192 -13.09 -5.42 5.71
N GLU A 193 -14.02 -4.93 6.53
CA GLU A 193 -15.36 -4.57 6.07
C GLU A 193 -15.32 -3.30 5.22
N GLY A 194 -16.20 -3.22 4.20
CA GLY A 194 -16.28 -2.07 3.30
C GLY A 194 -15.43 -2.20 2.05
N TYR A 195 -15.11 -1.05 1.46
CA TYR A 195 -14.42 -0.91 0.18
C TYR A 195 -13.34 0.16 0.28
N SER A 196 -12.23 -0.03 -0.43
CA SER A 196 -11.14 0.94 -0.45
C SER A 196 -11.32 2.00 -1.53
N HIS A 197 -12.04 1.69 -2.62
CA HIS A 197 -12.15 2.60 -3.75
C HIS A 197 -13.56 2.60 -4.37
N LYS A 198 -14.05 3.77 -4.76
CA LYS A 198 -15.34 3.99 -5.45
C LYS A 198 -16.57 3.35 -4.80
N GLY A 199 -16.52 3.04 -3.50
CA GLY A 199 -17.63 2.43 -2.77
C GLY A 199 -18.00 1.00 -3.18
N TYR A 200 -17.21 0.34 -4.04
CA TYR A 200 -17.46 -1.03 -4.50
C TYR A 200 -16.21 -1.84 -4.86
N LEU A 201 -15.03 -1.25 -4.85
CA LEU A 201 -13.76 -1.93 -5.10
C LEU A 201 -13.02 -2.15 -3.78
N LYS A 202 -12.42 -3.32 -3.64
CA LYS A 202 -11.55 -3.68 -2.53
C LYS A 202 -10.21 -4.04 -3.13
N GLU A 203 -9.34 -3.04 -3.29
CA GLU A 203 -8.06 -3.14 -3.99
C GLU A 203 -6.88 -3.01 -3.05
N ASP A 204 -7.08 -2.28 -1.93
CA ASP A 204 -6.07 -2.10 -0.89
C ASP A 204 -6.25 -3.14 0.21
N HIS A 205 -5.15 -3.74 0.62
CA HIS A 205 -5.15 -4.87 1.54
C HIS A 205 -4.01 -4.80 2.53
N ILE A 206 -4.19 -5.48 3.67
CA ILE A 206 -3.12 -5.80 4.61
C ILE A 206 -3.05 -7.32 4.80
N VAL A 207 -1.83 -7.84 4.77
CA VAL A 207 -1.50 -9.25 4.94
C VAL A 207 -0.51 -9.35 6.08
N VAL A 208 -0.74 -10.26 7.00
CA VAL A 208 0.13 -10.46 8.16
C VAL A 208 0.53 -11.93 8.31
N SER A 209 1.64 -12.16 8.95
CA SER A 209 2.03 -13.52 9.40
C SER A 209 1.00 -14.05 10.36
N LYS A 210 0.80 -15.37 10.37
CA LYS A 210 -0.12 -16.03 11.32
C LYS A 210 0.28 -15.87 12.80
N ASN A 211 1.53 -15.50 13.05
CA ASN A 211 2.07 -15.28 14.39
C ASN A 211 1.90 -13.83 14.88
N LEU A 212 1.31 -12.97 14.06
CA LEU A 212 0.99 -11.59 14.42
C LEU A 212 -0.51 -11.49 14.68
N ASP A 213 -0.87 -10.94 15.83
CA ASP A 213 -2.25 -10.70 16.17
C ASP A 213 -2.67 -9.31 15.65
N VAL A 214 -3.82 -9.24 15.00
CA VAL A 214 -4.43 -7.99 14.56
C VAL A 214 -5.51 -7.60 15.55
N GLY A 215 -5.26 -6.60 16.37
CA GLY A 215 -6.20 -6.10 17.37
C GLY A 215 -7.37 -5.37 16.72
N SER A 216 -7.08 -4.52 15.74
CA SER A 216 -8.12 -3.85 14.94
C SER A 216 -7.64 -3.62 13.51
N VAL A 217 -8.60 -3.59 12.57
CA VAL A 217 -8.37 -3.16 11.18
C VAL A 217 -9.62 -2.56 10.60
N LYS A 218 -9.49 -1.43 9.90
CA LYS A 218 -10.62 -0.77 9.23
C LYS A 218 -10.18 0.01 8.00
N TYR A 219 -11.11 0.23 7.08
CA TYR A 219 -11.08 1.37 6.17
C TYR A 219 -11.58 2.60 6.94
N ASP A 220 -10.81 3.68 6.94
CA ASP A 220 -11.19 4.91 7.65
C ASP A 220 -11.68 5.97 6.68
N TYR A 221 -13.00 6.11 6.60
CA TYR A 221 -13.68 7.03 5.69
C TYR A 221 -13.67 8.49 6.15
N ASP A 222 -13.19 8.77 7.35
CA ASP A 222 -13.26 10.10 7.97
C ASP A 222 -11.96 10.92 7.75
N ILE A 223 -10.87 10.29 7.32
CA ILE A 223 -9.56 10.97 7.15
C ILE A 223 -9.57 11.89 5.94
N PHE A 224 -10.06 11.40 4.82
CA PHE A 224 -10.10 12.15 3.56
C PHE A 224 -11.54 12.30 3.08
N ASP A 225 -11.85 13.50 2.60
CA ASP A 225 -13.11 13.79 1.91
C ASP A 225 -13.05 13.32 0.44
N ASP A 226 -14.20 13.24 -0.22
CA ASP A 226 -14.29 12.84 -1.64
C ASP A 226 -13.92 14.01 -2.57
N ARG A 227 -12.60 14.28 -2.67
CA ARG A 227 -12.05 15.23 -3.65
C ARG A 227 -11.54 14.47 -4.86
N SER A 228 -11.90 14.92 -6.05
CA SER A 228 -11.41 14.33 -7.31
C SER A 228 -10.16 15.07 -7.83
N GLU A 229 -9.14 15.19 -6.98
CA GLU A 229 -7.90 15.90 -7.30
C GLU A 229 -6.71 14.93 -7.35
N ILE A 230 -5.79 15.15 -8.30
CA ILE A 230 -4.54 14.40 -8.36
C ILE A 230 -3.65 14.86 -7.19
N GLY A 231 -3.06 13.90 -6.46
CA GLY A 231 -2.25 14.18 -5.26
C GLY A 231 -3.08 14.28 -3.98
N TYR A 232 -4.38 14.04 -4.09
CA TYR A 232 -5.27 13.84 -2.94
C TYR A 232 -5.83 12.41 -2.98
N PRO A 233 -5.78 11.65 -1.87
CA PRO A 233 -6.21 10.26 -1.84
C PRO A 233 -7.64 10.04 -2.35
N ASP A 234 -7.80 9.18 -3.35
CA ASP A 234 -9.10 8.73 -3.87
C ASP A 234 -9.44 7.29 -3.42
N HIS A 235 -8.55 6.69 -2.65
CA HIS A 235 -8.78 5.45 -1.91
C HIS A 235 -8.94 5.74 -0.42
N VAL A 236 -9.75 4.93 0.24
CA VAL A 236 -9.96 4.99 1.69
C VAL A 236 -8.76 4.36 2.39
N PRO A 237 -8.08 5.05 3.32
CA PRO A 237 -6.94 4.50 4.03
C PRO A 237 -7.30 3.26 4.85
N ILE A 238 -6.34 2.34 4.95
CA ILE A 238 -6.37 1.24 5.93
C ILE A 238 -5.67 1.70 7.20
N ILE A 239 -6.30 1.48 8.35
CA ILE A 239 -5.65 1.58 9.67
C ILE A 239 -5.69 0.20 10.29
N ALA A 240 -4.53 -0.30 10.71
CA ALA A 240 -4.39 -1.57 11.39
C ALA A 240 -3.54 -1.45 12.66
N ASP A 241 -4.04 -2.00 13.75
CA ASP A 241 -3.29 -2.17 15.01
C ASP A 241 -2.79 -3.60 15.10
N ILE A 242 -1.47 -3.77 15.11
CA ILE A 242 -0.79 -5.06 15.21
C ILE A 242 -0.27 -5.21 16.63
N GLU A 243 -0.68 -6.28 17.29
CA GLU A 243 -0.32 -6.61 18.66
C GLU A 243 0.78 -7.67 18.69
N HIS A 244 1.51 -7.75 19.80
CA HIS A 244 2.48 -8.83 20.09
C HIS A 244 3.54 -9.04 19.00
N ILE A 245 4.19 -7.96 18.57
CA ILE A 245 5.30 -8.00 17.62
C ILE A 245 6.59 -8.52 18.27
#